data_3c286112e19df5d3d5d294ee4b089731
#
_entry.id   3c286112e19df5d3d5d294ee4b089731
#
_cell.length_a   1.000
_cell.length_b   1.000
_cell.length_c   1.000
_cell.angle_alpha   90.00
_cell.angle_beta   90.00
_cell.angle_gamma   90.00
#
_symmetry.space_group_name_H-M   'P 1'
#
loop_
_entity.id
_entity.type
_entity.pdbx_description
1 polymer ?
#
loop_
_entity_poly.entity_id
_entity_poly.type
_entity_poly.pdbx_seq_one_letter_code
_entity_poly.pdbx_strand_id
1 'polypeptide(L)'
;MLYPLYAAQWNLLAIVTTSVFAVYPLALLIVLLFFGSLSDVIGRRRAILLGVGLIAVSAIVFALAPNVAFLYFGRVLQGVGTGFAIGAASAALVENNYFGNPRIASTLTTISTSTGLTLALLVSGVLAQLAPLPLVLSFGVLFLLSLLAFVLNFFAPHDQRVGGTWSFTVPRIAPGIARVFVIATLGVALAYSVGAMFLSLGAQMAREFTGTTDLIVIGVLLGTSSLTIGLTALFLSRVHSHVAIIIGGVLSLVGLGFMAASSVTGSIGWLLAWCIVGGVGYSFAFTGGLGMINRAAPAQHRGATLSLLYLFAYLLQALTAVGAGALATNLGLQDAVEIAAPAVGLVCLAAIVLAVIDLSASRRLAARPALGR
;
A
#
# COMPACT_ATOMS: atom_id res chain seq x y z
N MET A 1 -12.68 -6.64 1.57
CA MET A 1 -14.15 -6.83 1.51
C MET A 1 -14.56 -8.28 1.36
N LEU A 2 -13.99 -9.06 0.42
CA LEU A 2 -14.45 -10.42 0.11
C LEU A 2 -13.91 -11.52 1.05
N TYR A 3 -12.83 -11.29 1.80
CA TYR A 3 -12.26 -12.28 2.72
C TYR A 3 -13.23 -12.84 3.75
N PRO A 4 -14.10 -12.03 4.39
CA PRO A 4 -15.10 -12.58 5.31
C PRO A 4 -16.08 -13.54 4.63
N LEU A 5 -16.38 -13.35 3.34
CA LEU A 5 -17.25 -14.26 2.58
C LEU A 5 -16.56 -15.61 2.32
N TYR A 6 -15.28 -15.60 1.90
CA TYR A 6 -14.50 -16.83 1.75
C TYR A 6 -14.28 -17.52 3.09
N ALA A 7 -14.02 -16.76 4.17
CA ALA A 7 -13.87 -17.31 5.51
C ALA A 7 -15.14 -18.03 5.97
N ALA A 8 -16.30 -17.44 5.73
CA ALA A 8 -17.58 -18.06 6.04
C ALA A 8 -17.88 -19.30 5.19
N GLN A 9 -17.55 -19.25 3.88
CA GLN A 9 -17.83 -20.35 2.95
C GLN A 9 -16.96 -21.57 3.19
N TRP A 10 -15.69 -21.38 3.58
CA TRP A 10 -14.71 -22.47 3.71
C TRP A 10 -14.20 -22.64 5.14
N ASN A 11 -14.81 -22.00 6.13
CA ASN A 11 -14.41 -22.02 7.55
C ASN A 11 -12.92 -21.69 7.74
N LEU A 12 -12.45 -20.63 7.07
CA LEU A 12 -11.04 -20.25 7.11
C LEU A 12 -10.74 -19.46 8.40
N LEU A 13 -9.62 -19.80 9.02
CA LEU A 13 -9.07 -19.05 10.15
C LEU A 13 -8.53 -17.68 9.69
N ALA A 14 -8.46 -16.71 10.59
CA ALA A 14 -7.97 -15.37 10.31
C ALA A 14 -6.52 -15.39 9.78
N ILE A 15 -5.67 -16.28 10.31
CA ILE A 15 -4.30 -16.45 9.80
C ILE A 15 -4.25 -16.84 8.32
N VAL A 16 -5.21 -17.64 7.84
CA VAL A 16 -5.27 -18.06 6.43
C VAL A 16 -5.64 -16.88 5.55
N THR A 17 -6.67 -16.11 5.92
CA THR A 17 -7.09 -14.94 5.13
C THR A 17 -6.03 -13.85 5.09
N THR A 18 -5.33 -13.61 6.21
CA THR A 18 -4.24 -12.62 6.27
C THR A 18 -2.98 -13.09 5.57
N SER A 19 -2.67 -14.39 5.57
CA SER A 19 -1.55 -14.93 4.78
C SER A 19 -1.84 -14.89 3.28
N VAL A 20 -3.08 -15.14 2.84
CA VAL A 20 -3.49 -14.90 1.44
C VAL A 20 -3.30 -13.42 1.06
N PHE A 21 -3.63 -12.48 1.96
CA PHE A 21 -3.34 -11.07 1.74
C PHE A 21 -1.82 -10.82 1.60
N ALA A 22 -1.00 -11.38 2.48
CA ALA A 22 0.44 -11.13 2.54
C ALA A 22 1.21 -11.64 1.30
N VAL A 23 0.70 -12.66 0.62
CA VAL A 23 1.32 -13.19 -0.62
C VAL A 23 1.38 -12.14 -1.72
N TYR A 24 0.35 -11.29 -1.87
CA TYR A 24 0.33 -10.24 -2.89
C TYR A 24 1.50 -9.25 -2.78
N PRO A 25 1.71 -8.56 -1.63
CA PRO A 25 2.83 -7.64 -1.49
C PRO A 25 4.20 -8.33 -1.59
N LEU A 26 4.32 -9.59 -1.17
CA LEU A 26 5.56 -10.36 -1.31
C LEU A 26 5.85 -10.69 -2.78
N ALA A 27 4.86 -11.14 -3.54
CA ALA A 27 5.01 -11.40 -4.98
C ALA A 27 5.34 -10.12 -5.77
N LEU A 28 4.68 -9.01 -5.45
CA LEU A 28 4.96 -7.69 -6.01
C LEU A 28 6.40 -7.26 -5.72
N LEU A 29 6.86 -7.46 -4.49
CA LEU A 29 8.21 -7.14 -4.07
C LEU A 29 9.26 -7.92 -4.87
N ILE A 30 9.06 -9.22 -5.07
CA ILE A 30 9.95 -10.07 -5.89
C ILE A 30 10.09 -9.46 -7.30
N VAL A 31 8.99 -9.04 -7.90
CA VAL A 31 9.03 -8.42 -9.23
C VAL A 31 9.77 -7.09 -9.22
N LEU A 32 9.51 -6.23 -8.23
CA LEU A 32 10.20 -4.93 -8.14
C LEU A 32 11.72 -5.11 -7.93
N LEU A 33 12.14 -6.10 -7.13
CA LEU A 33 13.54 -6.35 -6.84
C LEU A 33 14.29 -6.95 -8.05
N PHE A 34 13.69 -7.94 -8.69
CA PHE A 34 14.38 -8.71 -9.73
C PHE A 34 14.11 -8.16 -11.13
N PHE A 35 12.93 -7.62 -11.39
CA PHE A 35 12.46 -7.21 -12.71
C PHE A 35 12.11 -5.73 -12.83
N GLY A 36 12.42 -4.88 -11.83
CA GLY A 36 12.06 -3.47 -11.84
C GLY A 36 12.60 -2.69 -13.05
N SER A 37 13.78 -3.05 -13.56
CA SER A 37 14.37 -2.45 -14.77
C SER A 37 13.94 -3.14 -16.07
N LEU A 38 13.19 -4.24 -16.02
CA LEU A 38 12.80 -4.98 -17.22
C LEU A 38 12.00 -4.12 -18.19
N SER A 39 11.15 -3.22 -17.67
CA SER A 39 10.35 -2.30 -18.49
C SER A 39 11.19 -1.32 -19.31
N ASP A 40 12.44 -1.05 -18.91
CA ASP A 40 13.39 -0.22 -19.68
C ASP A 40 13.87 -0.96 -20.93
N VAL A 41 13.95 -2.29 -20.86
CA VAL A 41 14.45 -3.14 -21.95
C VAL A 41 13.33 -3.56 -22.91
N ILE A 42 12.21 -4.06 -22.36
CA ILE A 42 11.09 -4.57 -23.20
C ILE A 42 10.13 -3.46 -23.66
N GLY A 43 10.22 -2.28 -23.07
CA GLY A 43 9.35 -1.13 -23.27
C GLY A 43 8.21 -1.04 -22.23
N ARG A 44 7.81 0.19 -21.92
CA ARG A 44 6.77 0.49 -20.89
C ARG A 44 5.45 -0.16 -21.24
N ARG A 45 4.99 0.02 -22.48
CA ARG A 45 3.73 -0.54 -22.98
C ARG A 45 3.65 -2.06 -22.80
N ARG A 46 4.71 -2.81 -23.20
CA ARG A 46 4.73 -4.27 -23.06
C ARG A 46 4.71 -4.73 -21.61
N ALA A 47 5.44 -4.02 -20.73
CA ALA A 47 5.43 -4.33 -19.31
C ALA A 47 4.05 -4.07 -18.70
N ILE A 48 3.36 -2.98 -19.07
CA ILE A 48 1.99 -2.70 -18.63
C ILE A 48 1.03 -3.77 -19.13
N LEU A 49 1.09 -4.14 -20.42
CA LEU A 49 0.22 -5.16 -20.99
C LEU A 49 0.42 -6.52 -20.30
N LEU A 50 1.67 -6.93 -20.05
CA LEU A 50 1.98 -8.14 -19.30
C LEU A 50 1.37 -8.07 -17.90
N GLY A 51 1.59 -6.97 -17.18
CA GLY A 51 1.09 -6.79 -15.82
C GLY A 51 -0.44 -6.81 -15.75
N VAL A 52 -1.11 -6.03 -16.59
CA VAL A 52 -2.59 -5.96 -16.63
C VAL A 52 -3.19 -7.29 -17.10
N GLY A 53 -2.55 -7.97 -18.04
CA GLY A 53 -2.95 -9.32 -18.49
C GLY A 53 -2.91 -10.34 -17.35
N LEU A 54 -1.84 -10.33 -16.54
CA LEU A 54 -1.73 -11.20 -15.37
C LEU A 54 -2.81 -10.87 -14.31
N ILE A 55 -3.14 -9.59 -14.11
CA ILE A 55 -4.22 -9.16 -13.22
C ILE A 55 -5.57 -9.67 -13.74
N ALA A 56 -5.83 -9.58 -15.05
CA ALA A 56 -7.05 -10.11 -15.65
C ALA A 56 -7.16 -11.64 -15.47
N VAL A 57 -6.08 -12.39 -15.71
CA VAL A 57 -6.03 -13.84 -15.45
C VAL A 57 -6.29 -14.14 -13.96
N SER A 58 -5.68 -13.37 -13.05
CA SER A 58 -5.90 -13.54 -11.62
C SER A 58 -7.37 -13.36 -11.23
N ALA A 59 -8.08 -12.42 -11.86
CA ALA A 59 -9.50 -12.20 -11.61
C ALA A 59 -10.34 -13.43 -12.00
N ILE A 60 -10.02 -14.11 -13.11
CA ILE A 60 -10.64 -15.38 -13.50
C ILE A 60 -10.34 -16.46 -12.45
N VAL A 61 -9.07 -16.57 -12.02
CA VAL A 61 -8.65 -17.55 -11.00
C VAL A 61 -9.45 -17.36 -9.70
N PHE A 62 -9.65 -16.12 -9.27
CA PHE A 62 -10.46 -15.82 -8.07
C PHE A 62 -11.95 -16.10 -8.28
N ALA A 63 -12.50 -15.72 -9.43
CA ALA A 63 -13.93 -15.95 -9.74
C ALA A 63 -14.30 -17.44 -9.76
N LEU A 64 -13.37 -18.29 -10.20
CA LEU A 64 -13.54 -19.73 -10.33
C LEU A 64 -12.87 -20.52 -9.22
N ALA A 65 -12.41 -19.89 -8.14
CA ALA A 65 -11.65 -20.54 -7.08
C ALA A 65 -12.48 -21.63 -6.36
N PRO A 66 -12.08 -22.92 -6.44
CA PRO A 66 -12.78 -24.00 -5.72
C PRO A 66 -12.29 -24.17 -4.29
N ASN A 67 -11.13 -23.61 -3.94
CA ASN A 67 -10.51 -23.73 -2.62
C ASN A 67 -9.48 -22.62 -2.38
N VAL A 68 -8.93 -22.58 -1.17
CA VAL A 68 -7.96 -21.55 -0.72
C VAL A 68 -6.66 -21.54 -1.52
N ALA A 69 -6.20 -22.65 -2.09
CA ALA A 69 -4.98 -22.70 -2.88
C ALA A 69 -5.07 -21.80 -4.13
N PHE A 70 -6.26 -21.71 -4.73
CA PHE A 70 -6.52 -20.81 -5.84
C PHE A 70 -6.46 -19.33 -5.41
N LEU A 71 -6.82 -19.01 -4.17
CA LEU A 71 -6.66 -17.63 -3.65
C LEU A 71 -5.17 -17.27 -3.55
N TYR A 72 -4.32 -18.16 -3.05
CA TYR A 72 -2.87 -17.95 -3.03
C TYR A 72 -2.31 -17.76 -4.43
N PHE A 73 -2.68 -18.64 -5.36
CA PHE A 73 -2.22 -18.55 -6.75
C PHE A 73 -2.69 -17.25 -7.42
N GLY A 74 -3.96 -16.88 -7.25
CA GLY A 74 -4.50 -15.59 -7.71
C GLY A 74 -3.74 -14.41 -7.13
N ARG A 75 -3.34 -14.45 -5.84
CA ARG A 75 -2.55 -13.38 -5.20
C ARG A 75 -1.13 -13.28 -5.76
N VAL A 76 -0.50 -14.42 -6.07
CA VAL A 76 0.80 -14.42 -6.76
C VAL A 76 0.67 -13.72 -8.12
N LEU A 77 -0.31 -14.10 -8.93
CA LEU A 77 -0.56 -13.48 -10.24
C LEU A 77 -0.84 -11.98 -10.12
N GLN A 78 -1.67 -11.57 -9.16
CA GLN A 78 -1.93 -10.15 -8.89
C GLN A 78 -0.67 -9.39 -8.48
N GLY A 79 0.12 -9.95 -7.56
CA GLY A 79 1.36 -9.32 -7.10
C GLY A 79 2.36 -9.16 -8.22
N VAL A 80 2.58 -10.22 -9.01
CA VAL A 80 3.46 -10.19 -10.18
C VAL A 80 2.94 -9.18 -11.22
N GLY A 81 1.65 -9.24 -11.55
CA GLY A 81 1.04 -8.33 -12.52
C GLY A 81 1.15 -6.87 -12.09
N THR A 82 0.85 -6.57 -10.82
CA THR A 82 0.96 -5.21 -10.28
C THR A 82 2.41 -4.72 -10.26
N GLY A 83 3.37 -5.60 -9.93
CA GLY A 83 4.79 -5.27 -9.95
C GLY A 83 5.27 -4.81 -11.32
N PHE A 84 4.86 -5.49 -12.40
CA PHE A 84 5.16 -5.06 -13.77
C PHE A 84 4.41 -3.79 -14.17
N ALA A 85 3.11 -3.69 -13.86
CA ALA A 85 2.28 -2.58 -14.31
C ALA A 85 2.62 -1.27 -13.62
N ILE A 86 2.79 -1.26 -12.29
CA ILE A 86 2.87 -0.01 -11.50
C ILE A 86 4.16 0.76 -11.78
N GLY A 87 5.28 0.05 -11.88
CA GLY A 87 6.58 0.65 -12.20
C GLY A 87 6.61 1.23 -13.61
N ALA A 88 6.17 0.43 -14.59
CA ALA A 88 6.12 0.83 -15.98
C ALA A 88 5.12 1.98 -16.24
N ALA A 89 3.92 1.94 -15.63
CA ALA A 89 2.91 2.99 -15.76
C ALA A 89 3.37 4.31 -15.14
N SER A 90 3.99 4.26 -13.96
CA SER A 90 4.53 5.46 -13.32
C SER A 90 5.63 6.12 -14.16
N ALA A 91 6.53 5.32 -14.73
CA ALA A 91 7.57 5.81 -15.62
C ALA A 91 6.98 6.38 -16.92
N ALA A 92 6.03 5.67 -17.54
CA ALA A 92 5.37 6.15 -18.76
C ALA A 92 4.65 7.48 -18.55
N LEU A 93 4.00 7.70 -17.39
CA LEU A 93 3.37 8.98 -17.04
C LEU A 93 4.38 10.13 -16.93
N VAL A 94 5.59 9.86 -16.45
CA VAL A 94 6.65 10.88 -16.36
C VAL A 94 7.24 11.15 -17.74
N GLU A 95 7.53 10.11 -18.50
CA GLU A 95 8.14 10.19 -19.84
C GLU A 95 7.22 10.88 -20.87
N ASN A 96 5.91 10.61 -20.80
CA ASN A 96 4.91 11.17 -21.70
C ASN A 96 4.15 12.38 -21.11
N ASN A 97 4.76 13.08 -20.17
CA ASN A 97 4.13 14.22 -19.52
C ASN A 97 4.06 15.44 -20.47
N TYR A 98 2.94 15.56 -21.17
CA TYR A 98 2.67 16.65 -22.13
C TYR A 98 2.81 18.05 -21.52
N PHE A 99 2.54 18.20 -20.23
CA PHE A 99 2.63 19.50 -19.53
C PHE A 99 4.04 19.87 -19.06
N GLY A 100 5.04 19.01 -19.26
CA GLY A 100 6.44 19.27 -18.85
C GLY A 100 6.66 19.38 -17.34
N ASN A 101 5.63 19.14 -16.51
CA ASN A 101 5.68 19.27 -15.06
C ASN A 101 5.65 17.90 -14.36
N PRO A 102 6.75 17.41 -13.78
CA PRO A 102 6.80 16.12 -13.08
C PRO A 102 5.79 15.97 -11.93
N ARG A 103 5.34 17.10 -11.36
CA ARG A 103 4.32 17.10 -10.29
C ARG A 103 2.97 16.59 -10.79
N ILE A 104 2.60 16.89 -12.05
CA ILE A 104 1.33 16.43 -12.63
C ILE A 104 1.31 14.90 -12.71
N ALA A 105 2.39 14.28 -13.17
CA ALA A 105 2.50 12.81 -13.22
C ALA A 105 2.34 12.17 -11.82
N SER A 106 3.04 12.72 -10.81
CA SER A 106 2.91 12.25 -9.43
C SER A 106 1.49 12.43 -8.88
N THR A 107 0.86 13.58 -9.14
CA THR A 107 -0.51 13.87 -8.71
C THR A 107 -1.51 12.91 -9.38
N LEU A 108 -1.38 12.67 -10.68
CA LEU A 108 -2.23 11.73 -11.41
C LEU A 108 -2.07 10.29 -10.86
N THR A 109 -0.84 9.85 -10.57
CA THR A 109 -0.60 8.55 -9.94
C THR A 109 -1.32 8.44 -8.60
N THR A 110 -1.21 9.45 -7.75
CA THR A 110 -1.86 9.48 -6.42
C THR A 110 -3.38 9.45 -6.54
N ILE A 111 -3.96 10.31 -7.39
CA ILE A 111 -5.41 10.35 -7.62
C ILE A 111 -5.91 9.01 -8.15
N SER A 112 -5.25 8.46 -9.17
CA SER A 112 -5.66 7.20 -9.79
C SER A 112 -5.61 6.04 -8.78
N THR A 113 -4.54 5.93 -8.00
CA THR A 113 -4.38 4.86 -6.99
C THR A 113 -5.43 4.97 -5.89
N SER A 114 -5.62 6.17 -5.33
CA SER A 114 -6.58 6.41 -4.26
C SER A 114 -8.03 6.24 -4.74
N THR A 115 -8.38 6.80 -5.89
CA THR A 115 -9.71 6.66 -6.49
C THR A 115 -9.99 5.20 -6.82
N GLY A 116 -9.01 4.49 -7.42
CA GLY A 116 -9.13 3.07 -7.74
C GLY A 116 -9.40 2.21 -6.50
N LEU A 117 -8.67 2.44 -5.40
CA LEU A 117 -8.87 1.71 -4.15
C LEU A 117 -10.21 2.05 -3.50
N THR A 118 -10.60 3.33 -3.48
CA THR A 118 -11.90 3.78 -2.95
C THR A 118 -13.06 3.13 -3.72
N LEU A 119 -13.02 3.22 -5.05
CA LEU A 119 -14.04 2.59 -5.90
C LEU A 119 -14.07 1.07 -5.74
N ALA A 120 -12.91 0.42 -5.64
CA ALA A 120 -12.85 -1.03 -5.42
C ALA A 120 -13.53 -1.44 -4.11
N LEU A 121 -13.33 -0.68 -3.03
CA LEU A 121 -13.96 -0.96 -1.73
C LEU A 121 -15.47 -0.72 -1.77
N LEU A 122 -15.92 0.38 -2.37
CA LEU A 122 -17.35 0.71 -2.52
C LEU A 122 -18.06 -0.32 -3.42
N VAL A 123 -17.54 -0.54 -4.62
CA VAL A 123 -18.15 -1.45 -5.61
C VAL A 123 -18.16 -2.89 -5.07
N SER A 124 -17.06 -3.34 -4.44
CA SER A 124 -17.05 -4.69 -3.85
C SER A 124 -18.01 -4.81 -2.66
N GLY A 125 -18.23 -3.75 -1.88
CA GLY A 125 -19.23 -3.72 -0.81
C GLY A 125 -20.65 -3.88 -1.36
N VAL A 126 -20.99 -3.09 -2.39
CA VAL A 126 -22.31 -3.16 -3.07
C VAL A 126 -22.53 -4.53 -3.71
N LEU A 127 -21.54 -5.04 -4.46
CA LEU A 127 -21.66 -6.35 -5.10
C LEU A 127 -21.73 -7.49 -4.07
N ALA A 128 -20.95 -7.39 -2.99
CA ALA A 128 -20.98 -8.39 -1.92
C ALA A 128 -22.34 -8.44 -1.19
N GLN A 129 -23.06 -7.31 -1.11
CA GLN A 129 -24.36 -7.22 -0.46
C GLN A 129 -25.52 -7.60 -1.38
N LEU A 130 -25.52 -7.12 -2.62
CA LEU A 130 -26.69 -7.14 -3.51
C LEU A 130 -26.59 -8.16 -4.66
N ALA A 131 -25.38 -8.61 -5.02
CA ALA A 131 -25.20 -9.48 -6.16
C ALA A 131 -25.57 -10.95 -5.84
N PRO A 132 -26.18 -11.69 -6.77
CA PRO A 132 -26.57 -13.09 -6.56
C PRO A 132 -25.35 -14.02 -6.43
N LEU A 133 -24.22 -13.66 -7.03
CA LEU A 133 -22.93 -14.40 -6.98
C LEU A 133 -21.80 -13.43 -6.62
N PRO A 134 -21.74 -12.97 -5.34
CA PRO A 134 -20.88 -11.83 -4.96
C PRO A 134 -19.39 -12.05 -5.25
N LEU A 135 -18.90 -13.27 -5.07
CA LEU A 135 -17.49 -13.61 -5.32
C LEU A 135 -17.19 -13.62 -6.83
N VAL A 136 -18.07 -14.16 -7.66
CA VAL A 136 -17.87 -14.22 -9.11
C VAL A 136 -18.00 -12.82 -9.73
N LEU A 137 -19.06 -12.08 -9.39
CA LEU A 137 -19.33 -10.78 -10.00
C LEU A 137 -18.30 -9.71 -9.60
N SER A 138 -17.83 -9.73 -8.36
CA SER A 138 -16.78 -8.79 -7.93
C SER A 138 -15.49 -8.98 -8.72
N PHE A 139 -15.09 -10.22 -8.96
CA PHE A 139 -13.92 -10.48 -9.79
C PHE A 139 -14.21 -10.34 -11.28
N GLY A 140 -15.46 -10.55 -11.71
CA GLY A 140 -15.92 -10.25 -13.08
C GLY A 140 -15.76 -8.76 -13.42
N VAL A 141 -16.14 -7.86 -12.51
CA VAL A 141 -15.92 -6.42 -12.67
C VAL A 141 -14.41 -6.10 -12.74
N LEU A 142 -13.61 -6.70 -11.88
CA LEU A 142 -12.15 -6.53 -11.94
C LEU A 142 -11.57 -7.01 -13.28
N PHE A 143 -12.05 -8.16 -13.78
CA PHE A 143 -11.66 -8.69 -15.09
C PHE A 143 -12.00 -7.72 -16.21
N LEU A 144 -13.25 -7.21 -16.25
CA LEU A 144 -13.69 -6.27 -17.29
C LEU A 144 -12.89 -4.95 -17.26
N LEU A 145 -12.62 -4.40 -16.07
CA LEU A 145 -11.78 -3.20 -15.93
C LEU A 145 -10.33 -3.46 -16.36
N SER A 146 -9.79 -4.64 -16.02
CA SER A 146 -8.46 -5.04 -16.46
C SER A 146 -8.40 -5.26 -17.98
N LEU A 147 -9.44 -5.85 -18.56
CA LEU A 147 -9.55 -6.03 -20.00
C LEU A 147 -9.65 -4.68 -20.72
N LEU A 148 -10.45 -3.75 -20.20
CA LEU A 148 -10.55 -2.39 -20.72
C LEU A 148 -9.18 -1.69 -20.67
N ALA A 149 -8.48 -1.76 -19.53
CA ALA A 149 -7.15 -1.19 -19.39
C ALA A 149 -6.14 -1.85 -20.34
N PHE A 150 -6.23 -3.17 -20.55
CA PHE A 150 -5.41 -3.89 -21.52
C PHE A 150 -5.65 -3.41 -22.95
N VAL A 151 -6.93 -3.31 -23.37
CA VAL A 151 -7.32 -2.84 -24.70
C VAL A 151 -6.87 -1.40 -24.94
N LEU A 152 -7.09 -0.49 -23.99
CA LEU A 152 -6.67 0.90 -24.09
C LEU A 152 -5.14 1.02 -24.23
N ASN A 153 -4.38 0.24 -23.44
CA ASN A 153 -2.92 0.21 -23.56
C ASN A 153 -2.44 -0.48 -24.84
N PHE A 154 -3.22 -1.44 -25.38
CA PHE A 154 -2.89 -2.09 -26.66
C PHE A 154 -2.91 -1.09 -27.83
N PHE A 155 -3.76 -0.08 -27.79
CA PHE A 155 -3.81 1.00 -28.80
C PHE A 155 -2.91 2.19 -28.46
N ALA A 156 -2.27 2.21 -27.30
CA ALA A 156 -1.32 3.27 -26.93
C ALA A 156 -0.12 3.28 -27.89
N PRO A 157 0.51 4.46 -28.13
CA PRO A 157 1.71 4.56 -28.98
C PRO A 157 2.82 3.64 -28.52
N HIS A 158 3.64 3.19 -29.48
CA HIS A 158 4.78 2.34 -29.16
C HIS A 158 5.88 3.17 -28.50
N ASP A 159 6.43 2.61 -27.39
CA ASP A 159 7.56 3.23 -26.72
C ASP A 159 8.80 3.24 -27.59
N GLN A 160 9.60 4.29 -27.47
CA GLN A 160 10.98 4.24 -27.93
C GLN A 160 11.73 3.29 -27.02
N ARG A 161 12.20 2.17 -27.60
CA ARG A 161 12.99 1.19 -26.85
C ARG A 161 14.33 1.84 -26.49
N VAL A 162 14.66 1.83 -25.21
CA VAL A 162 15.97 2.33 -24.76
C VAL A 162 17.09 1.37 -25.18
N GLY A 163 16.79 0.12 -25.52
CA GLY A 163 17.74 -0.89 -25.92
C GLY A 163 18.77 -1.18 -24.82
N GLY A 164 19.04 -2.42 -24.55
CA GLY A 164 20.01 -2.84 -23.54
C GLY A 164 19.81 -4.30 -23.17
N THR A 165 20.77 -4.90 -22.52
CA THR A 165 20.63 -6.22 -21.90
C THR A 165 20.12 -6.05 -20.49
N TRP A 166 19.03 -6.75 -20.15
CA TRP A 166 18.60 -6.82 -18.78
C TRP A 166 19.69 -7.47 -17.92
N SER A 167 20.06 -6.82 -16.81
CA SER A 167 21.00 -7.37 -15.84
C SER A 167 20.43 -7.21 -14.43
N PHE A 168 20.52 -8.28 -13.66
CA PHE A 168 20.19 -8.21 -12.24
C PHE A 168 21.29 -7.47 -11.49
N THR A 169 20.92 -6.37 -10.85
CA THR A 169 21.80 -5.65 -9.93
C THR A 169 21.25 -5.75 -8.52
N VAL A 170 22.07 -6.25 -7.59
CA VAL A 170 21.68 -6.29 -6.17
C VAL A 170 21.45 -4.86 -5.68
N PRO A 171 20.25 -4.53 -5.20
CA PRO A 171 19.99 -3.20 -4.68
C PRO A 171 20.92 -2.87 -3.52
N ARG A 172 21.46 -1.66 -3.49
CA ARG A 172 22.37 -1.19 -2.43
C ARG A 172 21.94 0.20 -1.98
N ILE A 173 22.14 0.47 -0.68
CA ILE A 173 21.98 1.82 -0.14
C ILE A 173 23.10 2.69 -0.67
N ALA A 174 22.78 3.87 -1.16
CA ALA A 174 23.81 4.82 -1.58
C ALA A 174 24.71 5.21 -0.41
N PRO A 175 26.01 5.38 -0.63
CA PRO A 175 26.94 5.79 0.43
C PRO A 175 26.50 7.12 1.08
N GLY A 176 26.64 7.23 2.40
CA GLY A 176 26.38 8.46 3.15
C GLY A 176 24.91 8.74 3.51
N ILE A 177 23.94 7.98 2.99
CA ILE A 177 22.50 8.22 3.26
C ILE A 177 21.87 7.18 4.20
N ALA A 178 22.65 6.31 4.85
CA ALA A 178 22.11 5.22 5.69
C ALA A 178 21.12 5.72 6.76
N ARG A 179 21.43 6.81 7.45
CA ARG A 179 20.56 7.41 8.45
C ARG A 179 19.23 7.89 7.86
N VAL A 180 19.29 8.62 6.75
CA VAL A 180 18.10 9.08 6.02
C VAL A 180 17.28 7.89 5.51
N PHE A 181 17.96 6.85 5.02
CA PHE A 181 17.33 5.61 4.57
C PHE A 181 16.52 4.92 5.67
N VAL A 182 17.09 4.79 6.88
CA VAL A 182 16.38 4.17 8.02
C VAL A 182 15.12 4.95 8.38
N ILE A 183 15.23 6.29 8.51
CA ILE A 183 14.09 7.14 8.88
C ILE A 183 13.00 7.09 7.82
N ALA A 184 13.37 7.21 6.55
CA ALA A 184 12.44 7.14 5.43
C ALA A 184 11.75 5.77 5.34
N THR A 185 12.53 4.69 5.54
CA THR A 185 12.01 3.31 5.53
C THR A 185 11.03 3.10 6.68
N LEU A 186 11.33 3.58 7.89
CA LEU A 186 10.39 3.51 9.02
C LEU A 186 9.11 4.33 8.74
N GLY A 187 9.20 5.50 8.11
CA GLY A 187 8.04 6.28 7.73
C GLY A 187 7.12 5.53 6.76
N VAL A 188 7.67 4.89 5.73
CA VAL A 188 6.87 4.08 4.79
C VAL A 188 6.39 2.78 5.44
N ALA A 189 7.23 2.13 6.24
CA ALA A 189 6.90 0.87 6.90
C ALA A 189 5.77 1.03 7.93
N LEU A 190 5.74 2.14 8.70
CA LEU A 190 4.61 2.41 9.60
C LEU A 190 3.30 2.59 8.82
N ALA A 191 3.33 3.33 7.70
CA ALA A 191 2.15 3.49 6.86
C ALA A 191 1.66 2.12 6.35
N TYR A 192 2.58 1.28 5.87
CA TYR A 192 2.24 -0.06 5.37
C TYR A 192 1.76 -1.00 6.47
N SER A 193 2.29 -0.89 7.70
CA SER A 193 1.81 -1.69 8.84
C SER A 193 0.38 -1.30 9.26
N VAL A 194 0.08 0.01 9.32
CA VAL A 194 -1.30 0.49 9.55
C VAL A 194 -2.22 0.02 8.41
N GLY A 195 -1.76 0.15 7.16
CA GLY A 195 -2.47 -0.35 5.98
C GLY A 195 -2.69 -1.86 5.99
N ALA A 196 -1.76 -2.65 6.56
CA ALA A 196 -1.90 -4.09 6.71
C ALA A 196 -3.08 -4.45 7.62
N MET A 197 -3.18 -3.84 8.81
CA MET A 197 -4.31 -4.02 9.72
C MET A 197 -5.63 -3.70 9.01
N PHE A 198 -5.66 -2.58 8.32
CA PHE A 198 -6.82 -2.08 7.58
C PHE A 198 -7.26 -3.01 6.44
N LEU A 199 -6.34 -3.41 5.56
CA LEU A 199 -6.68 -4.19 4.36
C LEU A 199 -6.89 -5.68 4.65
N SER A 200 -6.22 -6.24 5.67
CA SER A 200 -6.33 -7.67 5.99
C SER A 200 -7.49 -7.98 6.94
N LEU A 201 -7.68 -7.18 7.98
CA LEU A 201 -8.66 -7.42 9.04
C LEU A 201 -9.79 -6.38 9.10
N GLY A 202 -9.68 -5.22 8.43
CA GLY A 202 -10.60 -4.10 8.58
C GLY A 202 -12.07 -4.46 8.34
N ALA A 203 -12.37 -5.31 7.35
CA ALA A 203 -13.73 -5.76 7.10
C ALA A 203 -14.26 -6.69 8.20
N GLN A 204 -13.40 -7.55 8.74
CA GLN A 204 -13.73 -8.42 9.87
C GLN A 204 -13.94 -7.61 11.15
N MET A 205 -13.05 -6.65 11.42
CA MET A 205 -13.18 -5.72 12.55
C MET A 205 -14.49 -4.92 12.48
N ALA A 206 -14.85 -4.40 11.29
CA ALA A 206 -16.10 -3.69 11.11
C ALA A 206 -17.31 -4.57 11.46
N ARG A 207 -17.31 -5.84 11.06
CA ARG A 207 -18.40 -6.79 11.36
C ARG A 207 -18.45 -7.16 12.84
N GLU A 208 -17.34 -7.58 13.40
CA GLU A 208 -17.30 -8.12 14.76
C GLU A 208 -17.44 -7.03 15.82
N PHE A 209 -16.78 -5.89 15.65
CA PHE A 209 -16.82 -4.83 16.68
C PHE A 209 -18.12 -4.06 16.66
N THR A 210 -18.67 -3.76 15.48
CA THR A 210 -19.89 -2.93 15.38
C THR A 210 -21.18 -3.74 15.24
N GLY A 211 -21.06 -5.08 15.09
CA GLY A 211 -22.22 -5.96 14.85
C GLY A 211 -22.88 -5.75 13.48
N THR A 212 -22.34 -4.86 12.61
CA THR A 212 -22.96 -4.62 11.31
C THR A 212 -22.71 -5.79 10.35
N THR A 213 -23.78 -6.23 9.70
CA THR A 213 -23.73 -7.23 8.63
C THR A 213 -23.83 -6.60 7.24
N ASP A 214 -24.08 -5.29 7.18
CA ASP A 214 -24.22 -4.54 5.94
C ASP A 214 -22.85 -4.29 5.29
N LEU A 215 -22.59 -5.01 4.19
CA LEU A 215 -21.33 -4.95 3.46
C LEU A 215 -21.16 -3.62 2.70
N ILE A 216 -22.25 -2.89 2.41
CA ILE A 216 -22.18 -1.55 1.83
C ILE A 216 -21.63 -0.57 2.87
N VAL A 217 -22.14 -0.62 4.10
CA VAL A 217 -21.65 0.20 5.22
C VAL A 217 -20.15 -0.07 5.45
N ILE A 218 -19.74 -1.35 5.48
CA ILE A 218 -18.35 -1.72 5.62
C ILE A 218 -17.52 -1.18 4.44
N GLY A 219 -18.02 -1.26 3.21
CA GLY A 219 -17.37 -0.72 2.02
C GLY A 219 -17.17 0.79 2.09
N VAL A 220 -18.18 1.53 2.56
CA VAL A 220 -18.11 2.98 2.77
C VAL A 220 -17.09 3.33 3.84
N LEU A 221 -17.12 2.66 4.99
CA LEU A 221 -16.15 2.87 6.07
C LEU A 221 -14.72 2.69 5.57
N LEU A 222 -14.44 1.57 4.95
CA LEU A 222 -13.11 1.28 4.42
C LEU A 222 -12.76 2.20 3.24
N GLY A 223 -13.71 2.51 2.36
CA GLY A 223 -13.53 3.46 1.26
C GLY A 223 -13.16 4.86 1.75
N THR A 224 -13.71 5.30 2.88
CA THR A 224 -13.41 6.59 3.51
C THR A 224 -11.91 6.71 3.85
N SER A 225 -11.27 5.65 4.35
CA SER A 225 -9.82 5.68 4.62
C SER A 225 -9.01 5.90 3.34
N SER A 226 -9.32 5.16 2.27
CA SER A 226 -8.62 5.30 0.99
C SER A 226 -8.83 6.68 0.36
N LEU A 227 -10.05 7.23 0.45
CA LEU A 227 -10.36 8.58 0.01
C LEU A 227 -9.56 9.61 0.80
N THR A 228 -9.50 9.47 2.11
CA THR A 228 -8.75 10.36 2.99
C THR A 228 -7.24 10.31 2.71
N ILE A 229 -6.67 9.14 2.44
CA ILE A 229 -5.27 8.99 2.02
C ILE A 229 -5.02 9.83 0.76
N GLY A 230 -5.85 9.69 -0.26
CA GLY A 230 -5.69 10.38 -1.53
C GLY A 230 -5.86 11.89 -1.41
N LEU A 231 -6.93 12.34 -0.76
CA LEU A 231 -7.18 13.77 -0.56
C LEU A 231 -6.04 14.44 0.23
N THR A 232 -5.57 13.79 1.31
CA THR A 232 -4.46 14.30 2.10
C THR A 232 -3.19 14.44 1.27
N ALA A 233 -2.86 13.41 0.47
CA ALA A 233 -1.65 13.41 -0.36
C ALA A 233 -1.57 14.61 -1.33
N LEU A 234 -2.71 15.12 -1.82
CA LEU A 234 -2.75 16.27 -2.73
C LEU A 234 -2.22 17.55 -2.07
N PHE A 235 -2.40 17.69 -0.75
CA PHE A 235 -1.98 18.89 0.00
C PHE A 235 -0.56 18.77 0.58
N LEU A 236 0.06 17.60 0.56
CA LEU A 236 1.34 17.34 1.21
C LEU A 236 2.58 17.78 0.42
N SER A 237 2.44 18.24 -0.81
CA SER A 237 3.57 18.58 -1.71
C SER A 237 4.54 19.63 -1.15
N ARG A 238 4.09 20.46 -0.20
CA ARG A 238 4.86 21.56 0.43
C ARG A 238 5.37 21.21 1.83
N VAL A 239 4.95 20.08 2.40
CA VAL A 239 5.34 19.72 3.77
C VAL A 239 6.75 19.16 3.79
N HIS A 240 7.55 19.59 4.76
CA HIS A 240 8.91 19.07 4.95
C HIS A 240 8.86 17.59 5.39
N SER A 241 9.70 16.73 4.80
CA SER A 241 9.61 15.28 5.01
C SER A 241 9.68 14.82 6.46
N HIS A 242 10.57 15.40 7.26
CA HIS A 242 10.65 15.05 8.69
C HIS A 242 9.35 15.39 9.43
N VAL A 243 8.82 16.59 9.18
CA VAL A 243 7.55 17.04 9.77
C VAL A 243 6.40 16.12 9.34
N ALA A 244 6.39 15.72 8.08
CA ALA A 244 5.39 14.80 7.57
C ALA A 244 5.48 13.43 8.27
N ILE A 245 6.67 12.84 8.44
CA ILE A 245 6.85 11.56 9.16
C ILE A 245 6.39 11.70 10.61
N ILE A 246 6.72 12.80 11.30
CA ILE A 246 6.33 13.05 12.68
C ILE A 246 4.80 13.14 12.80
N ILE A 247 4.16 14.00 12.00
CA ILE A 247 2.70 14.15 11.99
C ILE A 247 2.04 12.81 11.63
N GLY A 248 2.55 12.12 10.62
CA GLY A 248 2.07 10.81 10.20
C GLY A 248 2.13 9.77 11.32
N GLY A 249 3.24 9.72 12.05
CA GLY A 249 3.41 8.84 13.19
C GLY A 249 2.44 9.17 14.34
N VAL A 250 2.29 10.44 14.70
CA VAL A 250 1.37 10.88 15.75
C VAL A 250 -0.08 10.56 15.38
N LEU A 251 -0.51 10.90 14.16
CA LEU A 251 -1.87 10.61 13.71
C LEU A 251 -2.13 9.11 13.58
N SER A 252 -1.13 8.33 13.20
CA SER A 252 -1.25 6.86 13.18
C SER A 252 -1.40 6.28 14.59
N LEU A 253 -0.67 6.80 15.59
CA LEU A 253 -0.86 6.42 17.01
C LEU A 253 -2.27 6.75 17.51
N VAL A 254 -2.76 7.95 17.22
CA VAL A 254 -4.13 8.35 17.58
C VAL A 254 -5.15 7.46 16.88
N GLY A 255 -4.94 7.17 15.60
CA GLY A 255 -5.77 6.25 14.83
C GLY A 255 -5.79 4.84 15.42
N LEU A 256 -4.64 4.28 15.82
CA LEU A 256 -4.57 2.98 16.50
C LEU A 256 -5.32 3.01 17.84
N GLY A 257 -5.29 4.13 18.56
CA GLY A 257 -6.11 4.33 19.76
C GLY A 257 -7.61 4.29 19.46
N PHE A 258 -8.06 4.91 18.37
CA PHE A 258 -9.47 4.82 17.94
C PHE A 258 -9.87 3.41 17.51
N MET A 259 -8.96 2.68 16.87
CA MET A 259 -9.16 1.27 16.53
C MET A 259 -9.37 0.42 17.80
N ALA A 260 -8.51 0.60 18.80
CA ALA A 260 -8.62 -0.09 20.08
C ALA A 260 -9.90 0.34 20.85
N ALA A 261 -10.27 1.63 20.82
CA ALA A 261 -11.52 2.08 21.40
C ALA A 261 -12.75 1.45 20.71
N SER A 262 -12.69 1.23 19.40
CA SER A 262 -13.76 0.55 18.68
C SER A 262 -13.89 -0.92 19.08
N SER A 263 -12.80 -1.62 19.36
CA SER A 263 -12.83 -3.04 19.80
C SER A 263 -13.49 -3.22 21.16
N VAL A 264 -13.32 -2.24 22.05
CA VAL A 264 -13.89 -2.28 23.42
C VAL A 264 -15.34 -1.80 23.44
N THR A 265 -15.66 -0.74 22.70
CA THR A 265 -16.96 -0.06 22.79
C THR A 265 -17.99 -0.57 21.78
N GLY A 266 -17.56 -1.30 20.74
CA GLY A 266 -18.42 -1.70 19.63
C GLY A 266 -18.90 -0.54 18.75
N SER A 267 -18.33 0.66 18.89
CA SER A 267 -18.83 1.86 18.23
C SER A 267 -18.29 2.03 16.82
N ILE A 268 -19.20 2.15 15.84
CA ILE A 268 -18.89 2.47 14.45
C ILE A 268 -18.24 3.86 14.30
N GLY A 269 -18.55 4.80 15.22
CA GLY A 269 -17.97 6.14 15.23
C GLY A 269 -16.45 6.12 15.49
N TRP A 270 -15.97 5.27 16.39
CA TRP A 270 -14.54 5.09 16.62
C TRP A 270 -13.83 4.42 15.44
N LEU A 271 -14.51 3.46 14.81
CA LEU A 271 -13.98 2.82 13.62
C LEU A 271 -13.86 3.81 12.44
N LEU A 272 -14.84 4.68 12.26
CA LEU A 272 -14.81 5.75 11.26
C LEU A 272 -13.70 6.77 11.59
N ALA A 273 -13.54 7.14 12.86
CA ALA A 273 -12.46 8.01 13.30
C ALA A 273 -11.08 7.40 12.99
N TRP A 274 -10.91 6.09 13.22
CA TRP A 274 -9.70 5.37 12.81
C TRP A 274 -9.49 5.42 11.29
N CYS A 275 -10.52 5.18 10.49
CA CYS A 275 -10.44 5.25 9.02
C CYS A 275 -9.98 6.62 8.52
N ILE A 276 -10.49 7.70 9.12
CA ILE A 276 -10.15 9.08 8.74
C ILE A 276 -8.75 9.44 9.25
N VAL A 277 -8.54 9.37 10.56
CA VAL A 277 -7.29 9.86 11.19
C VAL A 277 -6.12 8.95 10.82
N GLY A 278 -6.33 7.63 10.79
CA GLY A 278 -5.33 6.67 10.32
C GLY A 278 -4.99 6.85 8.85
N GLY A 279 -5.99 7.16 8.00
CA GLY A 279 -5.79 7.49 6.58
C GLY A 279 -4.96 8.75 6.38
N VAL A 280 -5.23 9.82 7.13
CA VAL A 280 -4.39 11.03 7.14
C VAL A 280 -2.96 10.68 7.59
N GLY A 281 -2.83 9.96 8.71
CA GLY A 281 -1.53 9.53 9.24
C GLY A 281 -0.72 8.71 8.25
N TYR A 282 -1.36 7.73 7.60
CA TYR A 282 -0.77 6.95 6.51
C TYR A 282 -0.20 7.85 5.41
N SER A 283 -1.01 8.78 4.91
CA SER A 283 -0.63 9.66 3.80
C SER A 283 0.58 10.53 4.15
N PHE A 284 0.59 11.12 5.36
CA PHE A 284 1.72 11.91 5.85
C PHE A 284 2.99 11.07 5.98
N ALA A 285 2.93 9.91 6.61
CA ALA A 285 4.09 9.05 6.84
C ALA A 285 4.68 8.51 5.52
N PHE A 286 3.83 8.02 4.63
CA PHE A 286 4.21 7.50 3.32
C PHE A 286 4.86 8.57 2.45
N THR A 287 4.17 9.71 2.27
CA THR A 287 4.67 10.82 1.44
C THR A 287 5.95 11.42 2.03
N GLY A 288 6.02 11.54 3.36
CA GLY A 288 7.20 12.02 4.08
C GLY A 288 8.41 11.12 3.85
N GLY A 289 8.25 9.80 4.01
CA GLY A 289 9.30 8.82 3.80
C GLY A 289 9.81 8.78 2.35
N LEU A 290 8.91 8.67 1.38
CA LEU A 290 9.29 8.71 -0.04
C LEU A 290 9.93 10.04 -0.44
N GLY A 291 9.39 11.16 0.02
CA GLY A 291 9.94 12.48 -0.25
C GLY A 291 11.34 12.66 0.34
N MET A 292 11.64 12.03 1.47
CA MET A 292 12.96 12.06 2.10
C MET A 292 13.99 11.33 1.23
N ILE A 293 13.70 10.10 0.81
CA ILE A 293 14.61 9.30 -0.05
C ILE A 293 14.78 9.94 -1.42
N ASN A 294 13.71 10.41 -2.05
CA ASN A 294 13.78 11.02 -3.37
C ASN A 294 14.66 12.26 -3.43
N ARG A 295 14.81 12.98 -2.30
CA ARG A 295 15.71 14.13 -2.18
C ARG A 295 17.14 13.74 -1.83
N ALA A 296 17.34 12.70 -1.01
CA ALA A 296 18.65 12.33 -0.50
C ALA A 296 19.40 11.37 -1.43
N ALA A 297 18.71 10.49 -2.14
CA ALA A 297 19.35 9.48 -2.97
C ALA A 297 19.86 10.09 -4.30
N PRO A 298 21.16 9.92 -4.63
CA PRO A 298 21.70 10.30 -5.93
C PRO A 298 20.93 9.62 -7.07
N ALA A 299 20.78 10.30 -8.20
CA ALA A 299 19.95 9.82 -9.32
C ALA A 299 20.29 8.40 -9.76
N GLN A 300 21.61 8.07 -9.85
CA GLN A 300 22.11 6.75 -10.26
C GLN A 300 21.81 5.63 -9.25
N HIS A 301 21.55 5.94 -7.98
CA HIS A 301 21.30 4.96 -6.91
C HIS A 301 19.84 4.99 -6.42
N ARG A 302 19.02 5.93 -6.91
CA ARG A 302 17.65 6.17 -6.40
C ARG A 302 16.76 4.94 -6.56
N GLY A 303 16.78 4.29 -7.72
CA GLY A 303 15.99 3.10 -7.98
C GLY A 303 16.32 1.96 -7.01
N ALA A 304 17.62 1.64 -6.85
CA ALA A 304 18.09 0.61 -5.95
C ALA A 304 17.74 0.92 -4.48
N THR A 305 17.88 2.18 -4.07
CA THR A 305 17.55 2.62 -2.70
C THR A 305 16.04 2.52 -2.43
N LEU A 306 15.19 2.90 -3.40
CA LEU A 306 13.74 2.75 -3.29
C LEU A 306 13.31 1.29 -3.25
N SER A 307 13.94 0.41 -4.04
CA SER A 307 13.65 -1.02 -4.01
C SER A 307 13.94 -1.63 -2.64
N LEU A 308 15.05 -1.25 -1.99
CA LEU A 308 15.36 -1.67 -0.63
C LEU A 308 14.38 -1.10 0.40
N LEU A 309 13.98 0.17 0.27
CA LEU A 309 12.98 0.77 1.13
C LEU A 309 11.66 -0.01 1.06
N TYR A 310 11.20 -0.29 -0.15
CA TYR A 310 9.99 -1.08 -0.36
C TYR A 310 10.14 -2.52 0.13
N LEU A 311 11.33 -3.13 0.02
CA LEU A 311 11.60 -4.45 0.58
C LEU A 311 11.25 -4.50 2.07
N PHE A 312 11.83 -3.60 2.85
CA PHE A 312 11.59 -3.57 4.30
C PHE A 312 10.14 -3.19 4.65
N ALA A 313 9.55 -2.24 3.90
CA ALA A 313 8.19 -1.81 4.13
C ALA A 313 7.17 -2.94 3.84
N TYR A 314 7.30 -3.65 2.74
CA TYR A 314 6.42 -4.78 2.40
C TYR A 314 6.66 -6.00 3.29
N LEU A 315 7.89 -6.26 3.72
CA LEU A 315 8.17 -7.31 4.70
C LEU A 315 7.47 -7.01 6.02
N LEU A 316 7.57 -5.77 6.52
CA LEU A 316 6.89 -5.39 7.76
C LEU A 316 5.37 -5.41 7.58
N GLN A 317 4.84 -5.01 6.42
CA GLN A 317 3.43 -5.14 6.08
C GLN A 317 2.95 -6.60 6.17
N ALA A 318 3.69 -7.51 5.54
CA ALA A 318 3.36 -8.94 5.56
C ALA A 318 3.43 -9.53 6.97
N LEU A 319 4.48 -9.19 7.73
CA LEU A 319 4.64 -9.60 9.12
C LEU A 319 3.50 -9.08 10.00
N THR A 320 3.11 -7.81 9.85
CA THR A 320 1.99 -7.23 10.57
C THR A 320 0.67 -7.94 10.24
N ALA A 321 0.39 -8.18 8.95
CA ALA A 321 -0.83 -8.86 8.53
C ALA A 321 -0.91 -10.29 9.06
N VAL A 322 0.15 -11.09 8.87
CA VAL A 322 0.20 -12.50 9.30
C VAL A 322 0.23 -12.59 10.83
N GLY A 323 1.00 -11.74 11.49
CA GLY A 323 1.08 -11.69 12.95
C GLY A 323 -0.27 -11.35 13.59
N ALA A 324 -0.96 -10.30 13.09
CA ALA A 324 -2.30 -9.95 13.57
C ALA A 324 -3.32 -11.05 13.27
N GLY A 325 -3.23 -11.72 12.12
CA GLY A 325 -4.08 -12.87 11.79
C GLY A 325 -3.84 -14.09 12.68
N ALA A 326 -2.57 -14.35 13.04
CA ALA A 326 -2.22 -15.41 13.98
C ALA A 326 -2.77 -15.14 15.38
N LEU A 327 -2.62 -13.90 15.86
CA LEU A 327 -3.20 -13.47 17.14
C LEU A 327 -4.73 -13.60 17.11
N ALA A 328 -5.39 -13.12 16.05
CA ALA A 328 -6.84 -13.21 15.90
C ALA A 328 -7.34 -14.65 15.84
N THR A 329 -6.55 -15.58 15.30
CA THR A 329 -6.89 -16.99 15.26
C THR A 329 -6.82 -17.67 16.63
N ASN A 330 -5.81 -17.31 17.46
CA ASN A 330 -5.54 -17.97 18.73
C ASN A 330 -6.23 -17.30 19.92
N LEU A 331 -6.41 -15.98 19.90
CA LEU A 331 -6.88 -15.19 21.04
C LEU A 331 -8.24 -14.51 20.76
N GLY A 332 -8.68 -14.51 19.51
CA GLY A 332 -9.82 -13.70 19.07
C GLY A 332 -9.40 -12.34 18.52
N LEU A 333 -10.32 -11.69 17.81
CA LEU A 333 -10.01 -10.47 17.07
C LEU A 333 -9.77 -9.28 18.00
N GLN A 334 -10.49 -9.18 19.12
CA GLN A 334 -10.33 -8.09 20.09
C GLN A 334 -8.93 -8.10 20.70
N ASP A 335 -8.53 -9.23 21.29
CA ASP A 335 -7.20 -9.37 21.92
C ASP A 335 -6.08 -9.20 20.90
N ALA A 336 -6.29 -9.69 19.67
CA ALA A 336 -5.35 -9.48 18.57
C ALA A 336 -5.13 -7.99 18.28
N VAL A 337 -6.17 -7.18 18.28
CA VAL A 337 -6.08 -5.73 18.10
C VAL A 337 -5.39 -5.06 19.27
N GLU A 338 -5.72 -5.45 20.50
CA GLU A 338 -5.13 -4.92 21.73
C GLU A 338 -3.61 -5.20 21.84
N ILE A 339 -3.13 -6.29 21.24
CA ILE A 339 -1.69 -6.63 21.16
C ILE A 339 -1.03 -6.00 19.93
N ALA A 340 -1.67 -6.08 18.76
CA ALA A 340 -1.07 -5.60 17.51
C ALA A 340 -1.01 -4.07 17.44
N ALA A 341 -1.98 -3.35 18.02
CA ALA A 341 -1.98 -1.88 18.00
C ALA A 341 -0.77 -1.29 18.74
N PRO A 342 -0.41 -1.70 19.98
CA PRO A 342 0.84 -1.27 20.61
C PRO A 342 2.10 -1.69 19.84
N ALA A 343 2.14 -2.88 19.25
CA ALA A 343 3.29 -3.34 18.46
C ALA A 343 3.53 -2.44 17.23
N VAL A 344 2.48 -2.10 16.48
CA VAL A 344 2.56 -1.11 15.39
C VAL A 344 2.85 0.28 15.94
N GLY A 345 2.31 0.62 17.10
CA GLY A 345 2.59 1.86 17.83
C GLY A 345 4.08 2.06 18.14
N LEU A 346 4.81 0.99 18.47
CA LEU A 346 6.27 1.06 18.65
C LEU A 346 6.99 1.44 17.35
N VAL A 347 6.53 0.97 16.21
CA VAL A 347 7.08 1.38 14.91
C VAL A 347 6.82 2.87 14.65
N CYS A 348 5.61 3.36 15.00
CA CYS A 348 5.29 4.78 14.91
C CYS A 348 6.19 5.62 15.81
N LEU A 349 6.38 5.22 17.06
CA LEU A 349 7.26 5.91 18.02
C LEU A 349 8.72 5.93 17.53
N ALA A 350 9.24 4.80 17.03
CA ALA A 350 10.58 4.74 16.47
C ALA A 350 10.75 5.72 15.29
N ALA A 351 9.77 5.78 14.38
CA ALA A 351 9.79 6.69 13.25
C ALA A 351 9.76 8.16 13.71
N ILE A 352 8.92 8.50 14.69
CA ILE A 352 8.81 9.86 15.28
C ILE A 352 10.13 10.24 15.93
N VAL A 353 10.66 9.42 16.83
CA VAL A 353 11.88 9.71 17.59
C VAL A 353 13.06 9.94 16.67
N LEU A 354 13.27 9.04 15.71
CA LEU A 354 14.39 9.17 14.77
C LEU A 354 14.22 10.38 13.85
N ALA A 355 13.02 10.70 13.41
CA ALA A 355 12.76 11.89 12.60
C ALA A 355 13.00 13.19 13.40
N VAL A 356 12.62 13.24 14.67
CA VAL A 356 12.86 14.39 15.58
C VAL A 356 14.35 14.57 15.84
N ILE A 357 15.08 13.49 16.15
CA ILE A 357 16.52 13.55 16.40
C ILE A 357 17.24 14.06 15.15
N ASP A 358 16.89 13.58 13.96
CA ASP A 358 17.53 13.99 12.72
C ASP A 358 17.22 15.45 12.37
N LEU A 359 15.97 15.86 12.52
CA LEU A 359 15.55 17.24 12.31
C LEU A 359 16.28 18.22 13.24
N SER A 360 16.44 17.84 14.51
CA SER A 360 17.13 18.67 15.50
C SER A 360 18.63 18.76 15.22
N ALA A 361 19.26 17.66 14.81
CA ALA A 361 20.69 17.64 14.42
C ALA A 361 20.93 18.51 13.17
N SER A 362 20.09 18.42 12.16
CA SER A 362 20.17 19.21 10.95
C SER A 362 20.02 20.70 11.21
N ARG A 363 19.11 21.11 12.11
CA ARG A 363 18.94 22.51 12.55
C ARG A 363 20.18 23.02 13.30
N ARG A 364 20.78 22.21 14.18
CA ARG A 364 22.01 22.59 14.91
C ARG A 364 23.19 22.79 13.98
N LEU A 365 23.35 21.97 12.95
CA LEU A 365 24.40 22.13 11.95
C LEU A 365 24.21 23.40 11.11
N ALA A 366 22.95 23.70 10.73
CA ALA A 366 22.62 24.92 9.99
C ALA A 366 22.79 26.21 10.83
N ALA A 367 22.65 26.13 12.16
CA ALA A 367 22.80 27.26 13.07
C ALA A 367 24.25 27.52 13.52
N ARG A 368 25.23 26.66 13.17
CA ARG A 368 26.66 26.94 13.44
C ARG A 368 27.12 28.02 12.48
N PRO A 369 27.54 29.23 12.98
CA PRO A 369 28.12 30.23 12.11
C PRO A 369 29.34 29.64 11.43
N ALA A 370 29.62 30.03 10.18
CA ALA A 370 30.85 29.72 9.47
C ALA A 370 32.02 30.43 10.19
N LEU A 371 32.45 29.87 11.31
CA LEU A 371 33.66 30.29 12.00
C LEU A 371 34.83 29.66 11.23
N GLY A 372 35.47 30.46 10.36
CA GLY A 372 36.78 30.21 9.83
C GLY A 372 36.83 29.84 8.32
N ARG A 373 36.72 30.82 7.47
CA ARG A 373 37.55 30.92 6.24
C ARG A 373 38.24 32.27 6.20
#